data_8b84ed1207bb35206dada1f88caaf2cc
#
_entry.id   8b84ed1207bb35206dada1f88caaf2cc
#
_cell.length_a   1.000
_cell.length_b   1.000
_cell.length_c   1.000
_cell.angle_alpha   90.00
_cell.angle_beta   90.00
_cell.angle_gamma   90.00
#
_symmetry.space_group_name_H-M   'P 1'
#
loop_
_entity.id
_entity.type
_entity.pdbx_description
1 polymer ?
#
loop_
_entity_poly.entity_id
_entity_poly.type
_entity_poly.pdbx_seq_one_letter_code
_entity_poly.pdbx_strand_id
1 'polypeptide(L)'
;MYTLTKHKKLGVRGFKTFVKNLELFPENTVSTMVSVAMLEDPVYMKWALKNKIRFDQFLNLDYESVLKVLDKLKPSSIKLLVFAINGHPEELTFLKNNIEGKNAFEYNDFAEYTTVSPKQLNIGRTRIMEALFELEMSNEIPAFLWDLPPDDILKGESHKLSIDGSYTQSYVSGKIAL
;
A
#
# COMPACT_ATOMS: atom_id res chain seq x y z
N MET A 1 5.73 2.64 -21.53
CA MET A 1 6.35 1.37 -21.12
C MET A 1 6.70 1.47 -19.63
N TYR A 2 6.21 0.56 -18.80
CA TYR A 2 6.53 0.51 -17.38
C TYR A 2 7.93 -0.09 -17.20
N THR A 3 8.79 0.54 -16.43
CA THR A 3 10.14 0.04 -16.15
C THR A 3 10.50 0.26 -14.67
N LEU A 4 11.15 -0.72 -14.04
CA LEU A 4 11.68 -0.59 -12.67
C LEU A 4 12.81 0.45 -12.56
N THR A 5 13.49 0.72 -13.66
CA THR A 5 14.66 1.65 -13.70
C THR A 5 14.33 3.02 -13.09
N LYS A 6 13.13 3.56 -13.30
CA LYS A 6 12.72 4.84 -12.71
C LYS A 6 12.62 4.77 -11.19
N HIS A 7 12.09 3.66 -10.66
CA HIS A 7 11.96 3.45 -9.23
C HIS A 7 13.32 3.22 -8.57
N LYS A 8 14.18 2.40 -9.18
CA LYS A 8 15.54 2.15 -8.68
C LYS A 8 16.37 3.43 -8.58
N LYS A 9 16.29 4.36 -9.53
CA LYS A 9 16.97 5.65 -9.48
C LYS A 9 16.60 6.50 -8.25
N LEU A 10 15.43 6.29 -7.69
CA LEU A 10 14.94 7.01 -6.51
C LEU A 10 15.22 6.26 -5.20
N GLY A 11 15.92 5.11 -5.24
CA GLY A 11 16.26 4.31 -4.06
C GLY A 11 15.04 3.95 -3.21
N VAL A 12 15.13 4.16 -1.89
CA VAL A 12 14.03 3.85 -0.92
C VAL A 12 12.72 4.51 -1.33
N ARG A 13 12.75 5.80 -1.70
CA ARG A 13 11.53 6.52 -2.13
C ARG A 13 10.89 5.88 -3.36
N GLY A 14 11.71 5.46 -4.31
CA GLY A 14 11.23 4.78 -5.50
C GLY A 14 10.64 3.41 -5.19
N PHE A 15 11.27 2.66 -4.28
CA PHE A 15 10.75 1.37 -3.81
C PHE A 15 9.37 1.53 -3.15
N LYS A 16 9.24 2.44 -2.18
CA LYS A 16 7.96 2.75 -1.54
C LYS A 16 6.88 3.16 -2.55
N THR A 17 7.24 4.01 -3.52
CA THR A 17 6.31 4.42 -4.60
C THR A 17 5.89 3.24 -5.47
N PHE A 18 6.80 2.30 -5.75
CA PHE A 18 6.48 1.10 -6.52
C PHE A 18 5.49 0.21 -5.76
N VAL A 19 5.75 -0.07 -4.48
CA VAL A 19 4.84 -0.84 -3.61
C VAL A 19 3.47 -0.16 -3.53
N LYS A 20 3.42 1.16 -3.33
CA LYS A 20 2.18 1.94 -3.38
C LYS A 20 1.38 1.68 -4.67
N ASN A 21 2.04 1.69 -5.81
CA ASN A 21 1.38 1.46 -7.09
C ASN A 21 0.78 0.04 -7.20
N LEU A 22 1.44 -0.97 -6.60
CA LEU A 22 0.90 -2.33 -6.54
C LEU A 22 -0.39 -2.43 -5.72
N GLU A 23 -0.61 -1.50 -4.78
CA GLU A 23 -1.84 -1.45 -3.97
C GLU A 23 -2.96 -0.67 -4.62
N LEU A 24 -2.63 0.42 -5.30
CA LEU A 24 -3.60 1.40 -5.75
C LEU A 24 -4.10 1.18 -7.18
N PHE A 25 -3.33 0.49 -8.00
CA PHE A 25 -3.73 0.28 -9.39
C PHE A 25 -4.73 -0.88 -9.54
N PRO A 26 -5.57 -0.85 -10.58
CA PRO A 26 -6.47 -1.95 -10.92
C PRO A 26 -5.70 -3.27 -11.13
N GLU A 27 -6.32 -4.38 -10.80
CA GLU A 27 -5.70 -5.72 -10.80
C GLU A 27 -5.03 -6.09 -12.14
N ASN A 28 -5.66 -5.77 -13.26
CA ASN A 28 -5.09 -5.99 -14.58
C ASN A 28 -3.81 -5.20 -14.82
N THR A 29 -3.75 -3.95 -14.33
CA THR A 29 -2.56 -3.11 -14.38
C THR A 29 -1.47 -3.67 -13.47
N VAL A 30 -1.82 -4.07 -12.25
CA VAL A 30 -0.89 -4.70 -11.30
C VAL A 30 -0.32 -5.99 -11.86
N SER A 31 -1.15 -6.87 -12.44
CA SER A 31 -0.69 -8.10 -13.09
C SER A 31 0.35 -7.84 -14.18
N THR A 32 0.10 -6.84 -15.03
CA THR A 32 1.06 -6.42 -16.06
C THR A 32 2.35 -5.86 -15.44
N MET A 33 2.24 -5.01 -14.39
CA MET A 33 3.41 -4.47 -13.69
C MET A 33 4.26 -5.58 -13.07
N VAL A 34 3.62 -6.53 -12.39
CA VAL A 34 4.29 -7.68 -11.76
C VAL A 34 5.01 -8.51 -12.82
N SER A 35 4.33 -8.83 -13.92
CA SER A 35 4.93 -9.64 -15.01
C SER A 35 6.16 -8.97 -15.61
N VAL A 36 6.08 -7.67 -15.92
CA VAL A 36 7.21 -6.91 -16.47
C VAL A 36 8.34 -6.80 -15.44
N ALA A 37 8.00 -6.47 -14.19
CA ALA A 37 8.98 -6.32 -13.12
C ALA A 37 9.70 -7.63 -12.78
N MET A 38 9.01 -8.76 -12.83
CA MET A 38 9.61 -10.09 -12.65
C MET A 38 10.63 -10.44 -13.75
N LEU A 39 10.41 -9.95 -14.97
CA LEU A 39 11.37 -10.13 -16.07
C LEU A 39 12.57 -9.18 -15.95
N GLU A 40 12.36 -7.96 -15.44
CA GLU A 40 13.44 -6.98 -15.29
C GLU A 40 14.32 -7.28 -14.06
N ASP A 41 13.70 -7.51 -12.90
CA ASP A 41 14.37 -7.80 -11.64
C ASP A 41 13.46 -8.59 -10.68
N PRO A 42 13.54 -9.93 -10.70
CA PRO A 42 12.70 -10.77 -9.84
C PRO A 42 13.02 -10.60 -8.35
N VAL A 43 14.24 -10.23 -7.98
CA VAL A 43 14.63 -10.03 -6.58
C VAL A 43 13.96 -8.76 -6.04
N TYR A 44 14.07 -7.65 -6.75
CA TYR A 44 13.38 -6.40 -6.39
C TYR A 44 11.86 -6.62 -6.30
N MET A 45 11.28 -7.36 -7.24
CA MET A 45 9.85 -7.65 -7.25
C MET A 45 9.41 -8.49 -6.04
N LYS A 46 10.18 -9.52 -5.64
CA LYS A 46 9.90 -10.30 -4.44
C LYS A 46 9.89 -9.43 -3.18
N TRP A 47 10.86 -8.52 -3.03
CA TRP A 47 10.90 -7.56 -1.94
C TRP A 47 9.68 -6.64 -1.95
N ALA A 48 9.27 -6.16 -3.13
CA ALA A 48 8.09 -5.33 -3.26
C ALA A 48 6.80 -6.06 -2.85
N LEU A 49 6.63 -7.31 -3.28
CA LEU A 49 5.47 -8.14 -2.88
C LEU A 49 5.44 -8.43 -1.38
N LYS A 50 6.62 -8.65 -0.76
CA LYS A 50 6.73 -8.85 0.70
C LYS A 50 6.29 -7.61 1.48
N ASN A 51 6.56 -6.42 0.94
CA ASN A 51 6.21 -5.14 1.55
C ASN A 51 4.84 -4.62 1.14
N LYS A 52 4.03 -5.42 0.46
CA LYS A 52 2.68 -5.03 0.08
C LYS A 52 1.89 -4.64 1.33
N ILE A 53 1.46 -3.36 1.38
CA ILE A 53 0.71 -2.81 2.50
C ILE A 53 -0.77 -3.12 2.29
N ARG A 54 -1.38 -3.87 3.19
CA ARG A 54 -2.80 -4.18 3.12
C ARG A 54 -3.64 -3.09 3.76
N PHE A 55 -4.86 -2.95 3.32
CA PHE A 55 -5.84 -2.06 3.94
C PHE A 55 -5.99 -2.32 5.45
N ASP A 56 -5.80 -3.57 5.90
CA ASP A 56 -5.80 -3.93 7.31
C ASP A 56 -4.81 -3.13 8.17
N GLN A 57 -3.72 -2.63 7.57
CA GLN A 57 -2.78 -1.76 8.29
C GLN A 57 -3.39 -0.40 8.64
N PHE A 58 -4.29 0.14 7.82
CA PHE A 58 -5.07 1.31 8.17
C PHE A 58 -5.97 1.05 9.39
N LEU A 59 -6.58 -0.12 9.46
CA LEU A 59 -7.45 -0.50 10.56
C LEU A 59 -6.71 -0.65 11.90
N ASN A 60 -5.39 -0.84 11.87
CA ASN A 60 -4.53 -0.99 13.04
C ASN A 60 -3.77 0.30 13.42
N LEU A 61 -4.07 1.43 12.79
CA LEU A 61 -3.46 2.70 13.16
C LEU A 61 -3.99 3.21 14.50
N ASP A 62 -3.16 4.03 15.15
CA ASP A 62 -3.58 4.78 16.32
C ASP A 62 -4.58 5.90 15.96
N TYR A 63 -5.32 6.36 16.97
CA TYR A 63 -6.36 7.37 16.83
C TYR A 63 -5.87 8.65 16.13
N GLU A 64 -4.69 9.16 16.50
CA GLU A 64 -4.16 10.41 15.94
C GLU A 64 -3.82 10.26 14.45
N SER A 65 -3.24 9.13 14.07
CA SER A 65 -2.94 8.80 12.69
C SER A 65 -4.21 8.66 11.85
N VAL A 66 -5.24 8.00 12.38
CA VAL A 66 -6.55 7.91 11.72
C VAL A 66 -7.17 9.28 11.51
N LEU A 67 -7.15 10.15 12.53
CA LEU A 67 -7.67 11.52 12.39
C LEU A 67 -6.96 12.30 11.29
N LYS A 68 -5.64 12.21 11.18
CA LYS A 68 -4.88 12.86 10.10
C LYS A 68 -5.30 12.36 8.72
N VAL A 69 -5.51 11.05 8.57
CA VAL A 69 -6.01 10.46 7.32
C VAL A 69 -7.40 11.00 6.99
N LEU A 70 -8.31 11.03 7.95
CA LEU A 70 -9.66 11.55 7.75
C LEU A 70 -9.66 13.05 7.43
N ASP A 71 -8.81 13.82 8.11
CA ASP A 71 -8.67 15.27 7.83
C ASP A 71 -8.19 15.53 6.40
N LYS A 72 -7.25 14.74 5.92
CA LYS A 72 -6.75 14.82 4.55
C LYS A 72 -7.82 14.50 3.50
N LEU A 73 -8.79 13.68 3.86
CA LEU A 73 -9.89 13.24 2.97
C LEU A 73 -11.12 14.15 2.99
N LYS A 74 -11.13 15.21 3.82
CA LYS A 74 -12.26 16.15 3.90
C LYS A 74 -12.58 16.80 2.54
N PRO A 75 -13.86 17.07 2.23
CA PRO A 75 -15.05 16.87 3.09
C PRO A 75 -15.67 15.46 3.00
N SER A 76 -15.09 14.55 2.23
CA SER A 76 -15.69 13.22 1.93
C SER A 76 -15.23 12.10 2.86
N SER A 77 -14.51 12.42 3.96
CA SER A 77 -13.84 11.44 4.82
C SER A 77 -14.78 10.35 5.35
N ILE A 78 -15.90 10.75 5.96
CA ILE A 78 -16.86 9.79 6.54
C ILE A 78 -17.51 8.91 5.46
N LYS A 79 -17.91 9.50 4.34
CA LYS A 79 -18.44 8.74 3.21
C LYS A 79 -17.46 7.70 2.66
N LEU A 80 -16.19 8.10 2.52
CA LEU A 80 -15.13 7.19 2.06
C LEU A 80 -14.84 6.10 3.08
N LEU A 81 -14.92 6.44 4.38
CA LEU A 81 -14.77 5.47 5.47
C LEU A 81 -15.89 4.43 5.44
N VAL A 82 -17.15 4.85 5.32
CA VAL A 82 -18.28 3.91 5.16
C VAL A 82 -18.08 3.00 3.95
N PHE A 83 -17.68 3.55 2.82
CA PHE A 83 -17.38 2.75 1.63
C PHE A 83 -16.28 1.72 1.86
N ALA A 84 -15.28 2.05 2.68
CA ALA A 84 -14.11 1.20 2.88
C ALA A 84 -14.31 0.07 3.89
N ILE A 85 -15.11 0.30 4.96
CA ILE A 85 -15.18 -0.61 6.10
C ILE A 85 -16.59 -1.10 6.43
N ASN A 86 -17.67 -0.54 5.88
CA ASN A 86 -19.03 -1.01 6.17
C ASN A 86 -19.16 -2.50 5.81
N GLY A 87 -19.52 -3.32 6.80
CA GLY A 87 -19.57 -4.78 6.71
C GLY A 87 -18.21 -5.48 6.81
N HIS A 88 -17.12 -4.75 7.12
CA HIS A 88 -15.82 -5.37 7.42
C HIS A 88 -15.82 -6.03 8.81
N PRO A 89 -15.17 -7.20 9.01
CA PRO A 89 -15.13 -7.87 10.33
C PRO A 89 -14.58 -6.99 11.46
N GLU A 90 -13.63 -6.10 11.15
CA GLU A 90 -13.01 -5.19 12.13
C GLU A 90 -13.76 -3.86 12.31
N GLU A 91 -14.85 -3.63 11.58
CA GLU A 91 -15.57 -2.35 11.56
C GLU A 91 -15.91 -1.83 12.97
N LEU A 92 -16.56 -2.64 13.77
CA LEU A 92 -17.01 -2.23 15.12
C LEU A 92 -15.83 -1.90 16.03
N THR A 93 -14.76 -2.70 15.97
CA THR A 93 -13.54 -2.47 16.77
C THR A 93 -12.86 -1.18 16.32
N PHE A 94 -12.74 -0.97 15.01
CA PHE A 94 -12.14 0.24 14.45
C PHE A 94 -12.93 1.49 14.85
N LEU A 95 -14.26 1.48 14.69
CA LEU A 95 -15.11 2.64 15.03
C LEU A 95 -15.01 2.98 16.51
N LYS A 96 -15.06 1.99 17.40
CA LYS A 96 -14.96 2.19 18.83
C LYS A 96 -13.64 2.85 19.23
N ASN A 97 -12.56 2.50 18.57
CA ASN A 97 -11.21 2.96 18.93
C ASN A 97 -10.83 4.29 18.28
N ASN A 98 -11.44 4.63 17.14
CA ASN A 98 -10.93 5.68 16.27
C ASN A 98 -11.95 6.75 15.88
N ILE A 99 -13.26 6.54 16.12
CA ILE A 99 -14.30 7.45 15.63
C ILE A 99 -15.20 7.87 16.77
N GLU A 100 -15.23 9.16 17.07
CA GLU A 100 -15.97 9.72 18.19
C GLU A 100 -16.88 10.88 17.78
N GLY A 101 -17.81 11.21 18.66
CA GLY A 101 -18.64 12.42 18.58
C GLY A 101 -19.41 12.55 17.28
N LYS A 102 -19.27 13.70 16.62
CA LYS A 102 -19.97 14.00 15.37
C LYS A 102 -19.64 13.03 14.24
N ASN A 103 -18.38 12.60 14.14
CA ASN A 103 -17.96 11.66 13.10
C ASN A 103 -18.62 10.29 13.28
N ALA A 104 -18.80 9.83 14.51
CA ALA A 104 -19.49 8.56 14.81
C ALA A 104 -20.96 8.65 14.41
N PHE A 105 -21.62 9.76 14.73
CA PHE A 105 -23.00 10.00 14.33
C PHE A 105 -23.15 10.02 12.80
N GLU A 106 -22.34 10.81 12.11
CA GLU A 106 -22.36 10.90 10.64
C GLU A 106 -22.06 9.54 9.97
N TYR A 107 -21.14 8.74 10.56
CA TYR A 107 -20.85 7.41 10.06
C TYR A 107 -22.08 6.51 10.14
N ASN A 108 -22.69 6.40 11.32
CA ASN A 108 -23.85 5.53 11.54
C ASN A 108 -25.04 5.94 10.67
N ASP A 109 -25.34 7.24 10.59
CA ASP A 109 -26.41 7.78 9.75
C ASP A 109 -26.19 7.42 8.27
N PHE A 110 -24.98 7.59 7.77
CA PHE A 110 -24.68 7.27 6.38
C PHE A 110 -24.63 5.76 6.12
N ALA A 111 -24.09 4.96 7.04
CA ALA A 111 -23.98 3.51 6.91
C ALA A 111 -25.35 2.80 6.91
N GLU A 112 -26.31 3.30 7.73
CA GLU A 112 -27.66 2.73 7.84
C GLU A 112 -28.40 2.70 6.50
N TYR A 113 -28.20 3.73 5.67
CA TYR A 113 -28.89 3.87 4.38
C TYR A 113 -28.01 3.51 3.16
N THR A 114 -26.80 2.98 3.40
CA THR A 114 -25.85 2.71 2.31
C THR A 114 -25.57 1.23 2.13
N THR A 115 -26.00 0.68 1.00
CA THR A 115 -25.48 -0.62 0.53
C THR A 115 -24.25 -0.39 -0.32
N VAL A 116 -23.09 -0.80 0.20
CA VAL A 116 -21.80 -0.56 -0.48
C VAL A 116 -21.59 -1.54 -1.63
N SER A 117 -21.51 -1.02 -2.84
CA SER A 117 -21.16 -1.81 -4.03
C SER A 117 -19.65 -2.12 -4.08
N PRO A 118 -19.20 -3.19 -4.79
CA PRO A 118 -17.77 -3.48 -4.96
C PRO A 118 -16.96 -2.30 -5.52
N LYS A 119 -17.56 -1.50 -6.38
CA LYS A 119 -16.92 -0.28 -6.94
C LYS A 119 -16.71 0.79 -5.85
N GLN A 120 -17.71 1.01 -4.99
CA GLN A 120 -17.60 1.97 -3.89
C GLN A 120 -16.59 1.50 -2.84
N LEU A 121 -16.58 0.21 -2.49
CA LEU A 121 -15.60 -0.40 -1.62
C LEU A 121 -14.16 -0.13 -2.12
N ASN A 122 -13.92 -0.39 -3.40
CA ASN A 122 -12.62 -0.13 -4.00
C ASN A 122 -12.24 1.36 -3.97
N ILE A 123 -13.19 2.26 -4.28
CA ILE A 123 -12.97 3.72 -4.22
C ILE A 123 -12.61 4.14 -2.80
N GLY A 124 -13.37 3.71 -1.79
CA GLY A 124 -13.12 4.05 -0.38
C GLY A 124 -11.72 3.61 0.06
N ARG A 125 -11.39 2.35 -0.15
CA ARG A 125 -10.07 1.79 0.21
C ARG A 125 -8.93 2.47 -0.53
N THR A 126 -9.05 2.66 -1.83
CA THR A 126 -8.01 3.33 -2.64
C THR A 126 -7.74 4.75 -2.12
N ARG A 127 -8.77 5.54 -1.86
CA ARG A 127 -8.62 6.92 -1.39
C ARG A 127 -8.01 7.01 0.01
N ILE A 128 -8.41 6.12 0.92
CA ILE A 128 -7.81 6.03 2.25
C ILE A 128 -6.33 5.65 2.14
N MET A 129 -6.00 4.65 1.33
CA MET A 129 -4.62 4.22 1.13
C MET A 129 -3.76 5.29 0.45
N GLU A 130 -4.32 6.06 -0.50
CA GLU A 130 -3.62 7.21 -1.09
C GLU A 130 -3.24 8.24 -0.03
N ALA A 131 -4.21 8.66 0.80
CA ALA A 131 -3.99 9.61 1.88
C ALA A 131 -2.96 9.09 2.89
N LEU A 132 -3.06 7.82 3.26
CA LEU A 132 -2.15 7.15 4.18
C LEU A 132 -0.71 7.17 3.68
N PHE A 133 -0.48 6.78 2.41
CA PHE A 133 0.85 6.82 1.81
C PHE A 133 1.43 8.23 1.70
N GLU A 134 0.59 9.23 1.41
CA GLU A 134 1.05 10.62 1.33
C GLU A 134 1.51 11.13 2.70
N LEU A 135 0.75 10.85 3.77
CA LEU A 135 1.09 11.23 5.13
C LEU A 135 2.35 10.49 5.65
N GLU A 136 2.51 9.21 5.31
CA GLU A 136 3.73 8.46 5.63
C GLU A 136 4.94 9.03 4.89
N MET A 137 4.80 9.36 3.61
CA MET A 137 5.89 9.93 2.80
C MET A 137 6.29 11.35 3.22
N SER A 138 5.37 12.12 3.84
CA SER A 138 5.65 13.43 4.42
C SER A 138 6.09 13.37 5.89
N ASN A 139 6.19 12.18 6.48
CA ASN A 139 6.50 11.92 7.89
C ASN A 139 5.48 12.56 8.87
N GLU A 140 4.24 12.72 8.45
CA GLU A 140 3.15 13.24 9.29
C GLU A 140 2.51 12.17 10.17
N ILE A 141 2.65 10.91 9.79
CA ILE A 141 2.31 9.73 10.58
C ILE A 141 3.54 8.85 10.73
N PRO A 142 3.58 7.95 11.74
CA PRO A 142 4.69 7.00 11.88
C PRO A 142 4.89 6.20 10.61
N ALA A 143 6.15 6.00 10.23
CA ALA A 143 6.49 5.14 9.11
C ALA A 143 5.98 3.72 9.36
N PHE A 144 5.42 3.09 8.31
CA PHE A 144 5.15 1.66 8.37
C PHE A 144 6.44 0.88 8.58
N LEU A 145 6.33 -0.28 9.20
CA LEU A 145 7.44 -1.22 9.31
C LEU A 145 7.77 -1.77 7.90
N TRP A 146 8.59 -1.00 7.18
CA TRP A 146 9.12 -1.43 5.90
C TRP A 146 10.26 -2.40 6.12
N ASP A 147 10.16 -3.59 5.56
CA ASP A 147 11.29 -4.49 5.39
C ASP A 147 12.00 -4.09 4.10
N LEU A 148 12.88 -3.09 4.20
CA LEU A 148 13.54 -2.52 3.03
C LEU A 148 14.59 -3.47 2.47
N PRO A 149 14.67 -3.63 1.14
CA PRO A 149 15.76 -4.37 0.53
C PRO A 149 17.09 -3.66 0.74
N PRO A 150 18.22 -4.40 0.75
CA PRO A 150 19.55 -3.82 0.78
C PRO A 150 19.80 -2.84 -0.37
N ASP A 151 20.75 -1.92 -0.19
CA ASP A 151 21.06 -0.84 -1.13
C ASP A 151 21.49 -1.34 -2.52
N ASP A 152 22.16 -2.46 -2.61
CA ASP A 152 22.54 -3.11 -3.86
C ASP A 152 21.31 -3.57 -4.68
N ILE A 153 20.26 -4.02 -4.00
CA ILE A 153 18.98 -4.35 -4.64
C ILE A 153 18.21 -3.08 -4.99
N LEU A 154 18.17 -2.10 -4.09
CA LEU A 154 17.45 -0.84 -4.32
C LEU A 154 17.97 -0.06 -5.52
N LYS A 155 19.28 -0.06 -5.75
CA LYS A 155 19.96 0.77 -6.74
C LYS A 155 20.77 -0.05 -7.75
N GLY A 156 20.88 -1.35 -7.51
CA GLY A 156 21.73 -2.26 -8.28
C GLY A 156 21.29 -2.49 -9.73
N GLU A 157 22.11 -3.18 -10.47
CA GLU A 157 21.79 -3.64 -11.81
C GLU A 157 20.67 -4.69 -11.79
N SER A 158 19.93 -4.79 -12.89
CA SER A 158 18.82 -5.73 -13.01
C SER A 158 19.29 -7.17 -12.88
N HIS A 159 18.71 -7.91 -11.95
CA HIS A 159 18.93 -9.34 -11.81
C HIS A 159 17.98 -10.07 -12.75
N LYS A 160 18.40 -10.32 -13.97
CA LYS A 160 17.59 -11.04 -14.98
C LYS A 160 17.55 -12.51 -14.68
N LEU A 161 16.40 -13.13 -14.88
CA LEU A 161 16.32 -14.59 -14.96
C LEU A 161 17.11 -15.06 -16.19
N SER A 162 17.94 -16.07 -16.02
CA SER A 162 18.55 -16.76 -17.14
C SER A 162 17.51 -17.60 -17.89
N ILE A 163 17.74 -17.87 -19.16
CA ILE A 163 16.81 -18.60 -20.05
C ILE A 163 16.51 -20.02 -19.50
N ASP A 164 17.38 -20.58 -18.70
CA ASP A 164 17.23 -21.90 -18.02
C ASP A 164 16.47 -21.84 -16.69
N GLY A 165 15.98 -20.65 -16.28
CA GLY A 165 15.27 -20.48 -15.02
C GLY A 165 16.17 -20.37 -13.79
N SER A 166 17.48 -20.45 -13.92
CA SER A 166 18.43 -20.17 -12.85
C SER A 166 18.70 -18.67 -12.73
N TYR A 167 18.93 -18.20 -11.50
CA TYR A 167 19.39 -16.83 -11.30
C TYR A 167 20.86 -16.72 -11.68
N THR A 168 21.20 -15.85 -12.63
CA THR A 168 22.60 -15.49 -12.81
C THR A 168 23.07 -14.75 -11.56
N GLN A 169 23.78 -15.46 -10.69
CA GLN A 169 24.47 -14.88 -9.57
C GLN A 169 25.65 -14.06 -10.03
N SER A 170 25.52 -12.75 -10.04
CA SER A 170 26.63 -11.89 -9.71
C SER A 170 26.49 -11.44 -8.26
N TYR A 171 26.66 -12.38 -7.33
CA TYR A 171 26.66 -12.10 -5.92
C TYR A 171 28.03 -12.23 -5.33
N VAL A 172 28.51 -11.09 -4.88
CA VAL A 172 29.44 -11.02 -3.76
C VAL A 172 28.65 -11.45 -2.52
N SER A 173 29.13 -12.51 -1.89
CA SER A 173 28.70 -13.15 -0.68
C SER A 173 28.08 -12.23 0.38
N GLY A 174 26.78 -12.20 0.44
CA GLY A 174 26.01 -11.72 1.58
C GLY A 174 24.87 -12.69 1.84
N LYS A 175 24.98 -13.47 2.91
CA LYS A 175 24.06 -14.51 3.32
C LYS A 175 22.61 -14.03 3.27
N ILE A 176 21.81 -14.56 2.37
CA ILE A 176 20.36 -14.64 2.55
C ILE A 176 20.07 -16.09 2.89
N ALA A 177 19.85 -16.39 4.18
CA ALA A 177 19.18 -17.60 4.60
C ALA A 177 17.70 -17.46 4.21
N LEU A 178 17.19 -18.43 3.48
CA LEU A 178 15.77 -18.63 3.24
C LEU A 178 15.10 -19.17 4.49
#